data_62348691333559288a3ca4cce81097c1
#
_entry.id   62348691333559288a3ca4cce81097c1
#
_cell.length_a   1.000
_cell.length_b   1.000
_cell.length_c   1.000
_cell.angle_alpha   90.00
_cell.angle_beta   90.00
_cell.angle_gamma   90.00
#
_symmetry.space_group_name_H-M   'P 1'
#
loop_
_entity.id
_entity.type
_entity.pdbx_description
1 polymer ?
#
loop_
_entity_poly.entity_id
_entity_poly.type
_entity_poly.pdbx_seq_one_letter_code
_entity_poly.pdbx_strand_id
1 'polypeptide(L)'
;MNAKNTFTIHTELMDGTLSGVRNIYMGANSTCHLYVIPRDKINVANDIADIAGQSAFYILLGDPNALKPEAYIGQTTDFSNRKNDYVQKKDFWKTALVFISDNHKIYGDDVKYLEYLGIESAQSVESFTLLNSSNPRKSPIAPYRVNDMEVFFRDIQLLTRFYGCGIIDAPVAKPQSEHLFYIHATDRPAEGIGYYDRNSKHFVLVKGCIIASQVVPSFKSIASRQSFIDEHCKKENGQMILQHDVPMVSPSGASGIILGRPSNGWDDWKDADGNKLGNVIER
;
A
#
# COMPACT_ATOMS: atom_id res chain seq x y z
N MET A 1 0.61 -13.97 22.47
CA MET A 1 0.67 -12.61 21.90
C MET A 1 2.03 -12.01 22.24
N ASN A 2 2.85 -11.73 21.25
CA ASN A 2 4.13 -11.04 21.48
C ASN A 2 3.86 -9.56 21.70
N ALA A 3 4.04 -9.07 22.93
CA ALA A 3 3.83 -7.67 23.34
C ALA A 3 4.75 -6.64 22.61
N LYS A 4 5.65 -7.09 21.75
CA LYS A 4 6.69 -6.25 21.13
C LYS A 4 6.19 -5.27 20.04
N ASN A 5 4.96 -5.40 19.55
CA ASN A 5 4.42 -4.57 18.46
C ASN A 5 3.08 -3.91 18.82
N THR A 6 2.76 -3.78 20.10
CA THR A 6 1.54 -3.11 20.53
C THR A 6 1.80 -1.59 20.61
N PHE A 7 0.96 -0.80 19.97
CA PHE A 7 0.92 0.66 20.09
C PHE A 7 -0.51 1.14 20.28
N THR A 8 -0.67 2.34 20.78
CA THR A 8 -1.97 2.96 21.04
C THR A 8 -2.20 4.07 20.03
N ILE A 9 -3.40 4.12 19.46
CA ILE A 9 -3.87 5.25 18.67
C ILE A 9 -4.84 6.05 19.53
N HIS A 10 -4.57 7.34 19.67
CA HIS A 10 -5.43 8.30 20.34
C HIS A 10 -6.32 9.01 19.32
N THR A 11 -7.55 9.30 19.70
CA THR A 11 -8.48 10.11 18.91
C THR A 11 -9.09 11.16 19.82
N GLU A 12 -8.83 12.42 19.52
CA GLU A 12 -9.42 13.58 20.20
C GLU A 12 -10.54 14.16 19.36
N LEU A 13 -11.70 14.38 19.96
CA LEU A 13 -12.84 15.02 19.33
C LEU A 13 -12.76 16.52 19.62
N MET A 14 -12.22 17.31 18.70
CA MET A 14 -11.88 18.72 18.89
C MET A 14 -13.08 19.61 19.19
N ASP A 15 -14.28 19.22 18.73
CA ASP A 15 -15.55 19.90 19.02
C ASP A 15 -16.53 19.06 19.86
N GLY A 16 -16.05 17.96 20.45
CA GLY A 16 -16.83 17.06 21.28
C GLY A 16 -17.80 16.16 20.49
N THR A 17 -17.77 16.16 19.15
CA THR A 17 -18.67 15.37 18.32
C THR A 17 -17.93 14.37 17.43
N LEU A 18 -18.56 13.21 17.17
CA LEU A 18 -17.98 12.17 16.30
C LEU A 18 -17.91 12.60 14.82
N SER A 19 -18.79 13.49 14.39
CA SER A 19 -18.86 14.02 13.02
C SER A 19 -18.03 15.29 12.81
N GLY A 20 -17.40 15.80 13.88
CA GLY A 20 -16.61 17.01 13.86
C GLY A 20 -15.15 16.81 13.49
N VAL A 21 -14.34 17.81 13.85
CA VAL A 21 -12.89 17.75 13.67
C VAL A 21 -12.27 16.77 14.65
N ARG A 22 -11.42 15.89 14.16
CA ARG A 22 -10.73 14.87 14.98
C ARG A 22 -9.22 14.99 14.80
N ASN A 23 -8.47 14.88 15.89
CA ASN A 23 -7.03 14.70 15.89
C ASN A 23 -6.72 13.24 16.24
N ILE A 24 -5.99 12.53 15.36
CA ILE A 24 -5.65 11.12 15.50
C ILE A 24 -4.13 10.97 15.47
N TYR A 25 -3.54 10.31 16.48
CA TYR A 25 -2.10 10.20 16.61
C TYR A 25 -1.66 8.95 17.40
N MET A 26 -0.39 8.57 17.29
CA MET A 26 0.19 7.35 17.89
C MET A 26 0.98 7.61 19.18
N GLY A 27 0.68 8.66 19.93
CA GLY A 27 1.39 8.99 21.18
C GLY A 27 2.90 9.15 21.00
N ALA A 28 3.70 8.72 21.97
CA ALA A 28 5.15 8.95 21.99
C ALA A 28 5.96 8.24 20.89
N ASN A 29 5.36 7.35 20.11
CA ASN A 29 6.05 6.55 19.09
C ASN A 29 6.11 7.24 17.72
N SER A 30 5.40 8.34 17.52
CA SER A 30 5.34 9.07 16.25
C SER A 30 5.03 10.53 16.50
N THR A 31 5.62 11.40 15.69
CA THR A 31 5.30 12.82 15.67
C THR A 31 4.20 13.15 14.66
N CYS A 32 3.68 12.15 13.94
CA CYS A 32 2.65 12.31 12.94
C CYS A 32 1.27 12.46 13.59
N HIS A 33 0.61 13.58 13.31
CA HIS A 33 -0.77 13.84 13.66
C HIS A 33 -1.63 13.93 12.42
N LEU A 34 -2.78 13.24 12.43
CA LEU A 34 -3.81 13.32 11.41
C LEU A 34 -4.98 14.15 11.92
N TYR A 35 -5.23 15.29 11.31
CA TYR A 35 -6.47 16.03 11.50
C TYR A 35 -7.47 15.64 10.41
N VAL A 36 -8.60 15.09 10.84
CA VAL A 36 -9.74 14.78 9.97
C VAL A 36 -10.69 15.97 10.03
N ILE A 37 -10.84 16.68 8.92
CA ILE A 37 -11.60 17.94 8.89
C ILE A 37 -12.74 17.80 7.86
N PRO A 38 -14.02 17.75 8.30
CA PRO A 38 -15.17 17.85 7.40
C PRO A 38 -15.17 19.19 6.66
N ARG A 39 -15.67 19.22 5.42
CA ARG A 39 -15.67 20.43 4.58
C ARG A 39 -16.35 21.62 5.22
N ASP A 40 -17.49 21.44 5.86
CA ASP A 40 -18.24 22.47 6.56
C ASP A 40 -17.52 23.01 7.81
N LYS A 41 -16.51 22.30 8.31
CA LYS A 41 -15.68 22.65 9.47
C LYS A 41 -14.28 23.16 9.09
N ILE A 42 -14.00 23.38 7.80
CA ILE A 42 -12.63 23.73 7.35
C ILE A 42 -12.13 25.05 7.97
N ASN A 43 -13.03 25.96 8.33
CA ASN A 43 -12.65 27.22 8.96
C ASN A 43 -12.12 27.03 10.39
N VAL A 44 -12.52 25.97 11.09
CA VAL A 44 -12.01 25.61 12.43
C VAL A 44 -10.52 25.31 12.39
N ALA A 45 -9.98 24.87 11.24
CA ALA A 45 -8.54 24.62 11.09
C ALA A 45 -7.64 25.85 11.41
N ASN A 46 -8.19 27.09 11.35
CA ASN A 46 -7.44 28.28 11.75
C ASN A 46 -7.26 28.40 13.27
N ASP A 47 -8.21 27.87 14.01
CA ASP A 47 -8.24 27.96 15.47
C ASP A 47 -7.44 26.84 16.12
N ILE A 48 -6.98 25.86 15.30
CA ILE A 48 -6.12 24.76 15.77
C ILE A 48 -4.66 25.23 15.66
N ALA A 49 -4.07 25.55 16.83
CA ALA A 49 -2.71 26.10 16.92
C ALA A 49 -1.66 25.20 16.23
N ASP A 50 -1.84 23.88 16.29
CA ASP A 50 -0.91 22.90 15.72
C ASP A 50 -0.92 22.88 14.17
N ILE A 51 -1.99 23.37 13.54
CA ILE A 51 -2.11 23.45 12.07
C ILE A 51 -1.70 24.82 11.55
N ALA A 52 -1.93 25.86 12.35
CA ALA A 52 -1.73 27.25 11.95
C ALA A 52 -0.25 27.52 11.62
N GLY A 53 0.01 27.95 10.37
CA GLY A 53 1.38 28.26 9.90
C GLY A 53 2.29 27.06 9.73
N GLN A 54 1.75 25.82 9.79
CA GLN A 54 2.57 24.61 9.69
C GLN A 54 2.59 24.04 8.27
N SER A 55 3.73 23.43 7.95
CA SER A 55 3.85 22.58 6.75
C SER A 55 2.99 21.33 6.92
N ALA A 56 2.23 21.00 5.87
CA ALA A 56 1.32 19.86 5.89
C ALA A 56 1.33 19.08 4.56
N PHE A 57 1.22 17.76 4.68
CA PHE A 57 0.74 16.88 3.63
C PHE A 57 -0.77 16.71 3.82
N TYR A 58 -1.57 16.71 2.75
CA TYR A 58 -3.01 16.55 2.89
C TYR A 58 -3.63 15.73 1.76
N ILE A 59 -4.75 15.07 2.08
CA ILE A 59 -5.58 14.34 1.14
C ILE A 59 -7.00 14.88 1.22
N LEU A 60 -7.56 15.32 0.09
CA LEU A 60 -8.96 15.69 -0.03
C LEU A 60 -9.73 14.50 -0.56
N LEU A 61 -10.75 14.07 0.16
CA LEU A 61 -11.60 12.94 -0.19
C LEU A 61 -12.99 13.41 -0.61
N GLY A 62 -13.47 12.90 -1.74
CA GLY A 62 -14.81 13.12 -2.27
C GLY A 62 -15.89 12.33 -1.52
N ASP A 63 -17.02 12.08 -2.18
CA ASP A 63 -18.13 11.32 -1.59
C ASP A 63 -17.73 9.86 -1.34
N PRO A 64 -17.72 9.38 -0.08
CA PRO A 64 -17.36 8.01 0.24
C PRO A 64 -18.36 6.96 -0.30
N ASN A 65 -19.58 7.38 -0.69
CA ASN A 65 -20.60 6.50 -1.25
C ASN A 65 -20.52 6.37 -2.78
N ALA A 66 -19.61 7.11 -3.43
CA ALA A 66 -19.40 6.96 -4.86
C ALA A 66 -18.75 5.60 -5.17
N LEU A 67 -19.12 5.00 -6.32
CA LEU A 67 -18.50 3.74 -6.79
C LEU A 67 -16.97 3.83 -6.86
N LYS A 68 -16.46 4.99 -7.24
CA LYS A 68 -15.04 5.32 -7.27
C LYS A 68 -14.87 6.76 -6.76
N PRO A 69 -14.63 6.94 -5.45
CA PRO A 69 -14.50 8.25 -4.85
C PRO A 69 -13.37 9.07 -5.50
N GLU A 70 -13.61 10.35 -5.69
CA GLU A 70 -12.57 11.28 -6.13
C GLU A 70 -11.63 11.60 -4.97
N ALA A 71 -10.35 11.80 -5.28
CA ALA A 71 -9.36 12.21 -4.30
C ALA A 71 -8.31 13.14 -4.91
N TYR A 72 -7.76 13.99 -4.09
CA TYR A 72 -6.64 14.87 -4.44
C TYR A 72 -5.61 14.86 -3.33
N ILE A 73 -4.34 14.67 -3.68
CA ILE A 73 -3.20 14.71 -2.76
C ILE A 73 -2.46 16.01 -2.97
N GLY A 74 -2.06 16.67 -1.89
CA GLY A 74 -1.34 17.93 -1.96
C GLY A 74 -0.45 18.18 -0.76
N GLN A 75 0.33 19.23 -0.88
CA GLN A 75 1.22 19.72 0.16
C GLN A 75 1.15 21.25 0.28
N THR A 76 1.60 21.75 1.41
CA THR A 76 1.74 23.18 1.65
C THR A 76 2.77 23.43 2.75
N THR A 77 3.39 24.61 2.74
CA THR A 77 4.21 25.11 3.85
C THR A 77 3.37 25.85 4.91
N ASP A 78 2.10 26.15 4.61
CA ASP A 78 1.14 26.77 5.51
C ASP A 78 -0.28 26.36 5.12
N PHE A 79 -0.88 25.46 5.90
CA PHE A 79 -2.21 24.93 5.60
C PHE A 79 -3.30 26.00 5.80
N SER A 80 -3.15 26.89 6.76
CA SER A 80 -4.13 27.94 7.03
C SER A 80 -4.32 28.88 5.83
N ASN A 81 -3.23 29.25 5.18
CA ASN A 81 -3.27 30.05 3.94
C ASN A 81 -3.74 29.20 2.74
N ARG A 82 -3.22 27.97 2.61
CA ARG A 82 -3.55 27.08 1.50
C ARG A 82 -5.02 26.74 1.40
N LYS A 83 -5.71 26.55 2.53
CA LYS A 83 -7.15 26.24 2.57
C LYS A 83 -7.99 27.35 1.93
N ASN A 84 -7.66 28.62 2.17
CA ASN A 84 -8.43 29.76 1.67
C ASN A 84 -8.26 29.91 0.14
N ASP A 85 -7.05 29.71 -0.37
CA ASP A 85 -6.73 30.00 -1.75
C ASP A 85 -7.00 28.83 -2.70
N TYR A 86 -6.90 27.61 -2.23
CA TYR A 86 -6.92 26.44 -3.11
C TYR A 86 -7.89 25.35 -2.67
N VAL A 87 -7.86 24.95 -1.41
CA VAL A 87 -8.65 23.81 -0.92
C VAL A 87 -10.14 24.12 -0.99
N GLN A 88 -10.57 25.30 -0.56
CA GLN A 88 -12.00 25.71 -0.62
C GLN A 88 -12.51 25.85 -2.06
N LYS A 89 -11.66 26.16 -3.03
CA LYS A 89 -12.05 26.33 -4.45
C LYS A 89 -12.31 25.00 -5.17
N LYS A 90 -11.92 23.88 -4.58
CA LYS A 90 -12.21 22.54 -5.12
C LYS A 90 -13.54 22.05 -4.55
N ASP A 91 -14.53 21.80 -5.40
CA ASP A 91 -15.90 21.50 -4.96
C ASP A 91 -16.20 20.02 -4.70
N PHE A 92 -15.36 19.11 -5.18
CA PHE A 92 -15.61 17.67 -5.13
C PHE A 92 -15.52 17.06 -3.72
N TRP A 93 -14.66 17.59 -2.84
CA TRP A 93 -14.31 16.94 -1.59
C TRP A 93 -15.30 17.19 -0.45
N LYS A 94 -15.40 16.21 0.45
CA LYS A 94 -16.22 16.21 1.66
C LYS A 94 -15.40 16.20 2.95
N THR A 95 -14.21 15.59 2.91
CA THR A 95 -13.31 15.47 4.07
C THR A 95 -11.88 15.74 3.65
N ALA A 96 -11.16 16.52 4.46
CA ALA A 96 -9.72 16.70 4.36
C ALA A 96 -9.02 15.87 5.46
N LEU A 97 -8.04 15.08 5.04
CA LEU A 97 -7.07 14.44 5.93
C LEU A 97 -5.80 15.29 5.89
N VAL A 98 -5.44 15.92 6.99
CA VAL A 98 -4.32 16.85 7.08
C VAL A 98 -3.29 16.28 8.04
N PHE A 99 -2.08 16.05 7.55
CA PHE A 99 -0.98 15.47 8.31
C PHE A 99 0.07 16.52 8.60
N ILE A 100 0.40 16.67 9.86
CA ILE A 100 1.45 17.57 10.37
C ILE A 100 2.40 16.80 11.28
N SER A 101 3.52 17.43 11.65
CA SER A 101 4.39 16.93 12.70
C SER A 101 4.27 17.81 13.96
N ASP A 102 4.00 17.19 15.10
CA ASP A 102 3.84 17.89 16.40
C ASP A 102 5.11 18.62 16.84
N ASN A 103 6.28 18.15 16.40
CA ASN A 103 7.57 18.77 16.71
C ASN A 103 7.99 19.86 15.71
N HIS A 104 7.11 20.22 14.75
CA HIS A 104 7.32 21.26 13.73
C HIS A 104 8.60 21.09 12.88
N LYS A 105 9.06 19.85 12.69
CA LYS A 105 10.31 19.54 11.97
C LYS A 105 10.09 18.98 10.56
N ILE A 106 8.93 19.24 9.94
CA ILE A 106 8.72 19.00 8.51
C ILE A 106 8.73 20.36 7.78
N TYR A 107 9.52 20.42 6.72
CA TYR A 107 9.76 21.65 5.95
C TYR A 107 9.25 21.54 4.51
N GLY A 108 9.36 22.62 3.75
CA GLY A 108 8.80 22.69 2.40
C GLY A 108 9.26 21.58 1.45
N ASP A 109 10.54 21.18 1.50
CA ASP A 109 11.04 20.09 0.64
C ASP A 109 10.59 18.71 1.14
N ASP A 110 10.42 18.54 2.47
CA ASP A 110 9.89 17.32 3.05
C ASP A 110 8.44 17.07 2.61
N VAL A 111 7.56 18.09 2.68
CA VAL A 111 6.17 17.92 2.28
C VAL A 111 6.01 17.72 0.77
N LYS A 112 6.89 18.27 -0.06
CA LYS A 112 6.94 17.96 -1.49
C LYS A 112 7.32 16.50 -1.74
N TYR A 113 8.26 15.98 -0.96
CA TYR A 113 8.64 14.58 -1.05
C TYR A 113 7.53 13.65 -0.57
N LEU A 114 6.81 14.01 0.50
CA LEU A 114 5.62 13.29 0.97
C LEU A 114 4.49 13.30 -0.07
N GLU A 115 4.27 14.44 -0.75
CA GLU A 115 3.31 14.53 -1.86
C GLU A 115 3.69 13.58 -3.01
N TYR A 116 4.98 13.54 -3.38
CA TYR A 116 5.49 12.60 -4.37
C TYR A 116 5.18 11.15 -3.97
N LEU A 117 5.53 10.73 -2.75
CA LEU A 117 5.26 9.39 -2.24
C LEU A 117 3.76 9.08 -2.21
N GLY A 118 2.95 10.04 -1.78
CA GLY A 118 1.49 9.91 -1.70
C GLY A 118 0.85 9.70 -3.07
N ILE A 119 1.21 10.50 -4.07
CA ILE A 119 0.67 10.37 -5.43
C ILE A 119 1.15 9.07 -6.08
N GLU A 120 2.43 8.70 -5.91
CA GLU A 120 2.97 7.44 -6.44
C GLU A 120 2.24 6.23 -5.84
N SER A 121 2.01 6.23 -4.52
CA SER A 121 1.21 5.19 -3.86
C SER A 121 -0.23 5.15 -4.37
N ALA A 122 -0.90 6.31 -4.49
CA ALA A 122 -2.29 6.40 -4.90
C ALA A 122 -2.51 5.96 -6.36
N GLN A 123 -1.55 6.18 -7.25
CA GLN A 123 -1.63 5.74 -8.65
C GLN A 123 -1.68 4.21 -8.81
N SER A 124 -1.17 3.49 -7.82
CA SER A 124 -1.22 2.02 -7.79
C SER A 124 -2.54 1.46 -7.23
N VAL A 125 -3.41 2.33 -6.68
CA VAL A 125 -4.68 1.96 -6.04
C VAL A 125 -5.84 2.31 -6.98
N GLU A 126 -6.51 1.31 -7.55
CA GLU A 126 -7.58 1.50 -8.54
C GLU A 126 -8.92 1.96 -7.93
N SER A 127 -9.07 1.91 -6.59
CA SER A 127 -10.33 2.19 -5.89
C SER A 127 -10.70 3.68 -5.83
N PHE A 128 -9.82 4.59 -6.24
CA PHE A 128 -10.05 6.03 -6.25
C PHE A 128 -9.81 6.65 -7.63
N THR A 129 -10.52 7.76 -7.92
CA THR A 129 -10.22 8.64 -9.05
C THR A 129 -9.30 9.75 -8.55
N LEU A 130 -8.01 9.65 -8.85
CA LEU A 130 -7.02 10.67 -8.45
C LEU A 130 -7.11 11.88 -9.37
N LEU A 131 -7.38 13.07 -8.81
CA LEU A 131 -7.54 14.33 -9.55
C LEU A 131 -6.24 15.12 -9.74
N ASN A 132 -5.11 14.56 -9.34
CA ASN A 132 -3.80 15.16 -9.60
C ASN A 132 -3.48 15.10 -11.10
N SER A 133 -3.34 16.25 -11.75
CA SER A 133 -3.20 16.37 -13.22
C SER A 133 -1.81 16.06 -13.77
N SER A 134 -0.81 15.93 -12.92
CA SER A 134 0.58 15.68 -13.32
C SER A 134 1.24 14.65 -12.44
N ASN A 135 2.09 13.81 -13.05
CA ASN A 135 2.97 12.94 -12.29
C ASN A 135 3.95 13.82 -11.51
N PRO A 136 4.02 13.66 -10.19
CA PRO A 136 4.93 14.45 -9.37
C PRO A 136 6.37 14.09 -9.75
N ARG A 137 7.21 15.10 -9.85
CA ARG A 137 8.65 14.86 -9.93
C ARG A 137 9.17 14.59 -8.52
N LYS A 138 9.99 13.55 -8.38
CA LYS A 138 10.68 13.30 -7.11
C LYS A 138 11.43 14.55 -6.70
N SER A 139 11.00 15.18 -5.61
CA SER A 139 11.68 16.38 -5.08
C SER A 139 13.03 15.97 -4.51
N PRO A 140 14.13 16.65 -4.86
CA PRO A 140 15.41 16.39 -4.24
C PRO A 140 15.36 16.84 -2.78
N ILE A 141 15.57 15.89 -1.87
CA ILE A 141 15.79 16.17 -0.44
C ILE A 141 17.13 15.60 -0.04
N ALA A 142 17.68 16.13 1.05
CA ALA A 142 18.97 15.64 1.56
C ALA A 142 18.90 14.13 1.89
N PRO A 143 19.91 13.32 1.55
CA PRO A 143 19.86 11.86 1.71
C PRO A 143 19.48 11.39 3.11
N TYR A 144 19.93 12.10 4.15
CA TYR A 144 19.58 11.77 5.55
C TYR A 144 18.11 12.01 5.85
N ARG A 145 17.43 12.94 5.13
CA ARG A 145 15.99 13.22 5.28
C ARG A 145 15.10 12.19 4.60
N VAL A 146 15.61 11.50 3.57
CA VAL A 146 14.84 10.48 2.84
C VAL A 146 14.30 9.42 3.81
N ASN A 147 15.18 8.84 4.63
CA ASN A 147 14.77 7.82 5.58
C ASN A 147 13.77 8.34 6.62
N ASP A 148 13.98 9.56 7.14
CA ASP A 148 13.06 10.17 8.10
C ASP A 148 11.66 10.35 7.49
N MET A 149 11.59 10.82 6.24
CA MET A 149 10.33 11.04 5.54
C MET A 149 9.65 9.74 5.12
N GLU A 150 10.39 8.69 4.81
CA GLU A 150 9.83 7.36 4.56
C GLU A 150 9.25 6.73 5.83
N VAL A 151 9.89 6.96 7.00
CA VAL A 151 9.33 6.57 8.30
C VAL A 151 8.05 7.35 8.58
N PHE A 152 8.08 8.67 8.42
CA PHE A 152 6.92 9.53 8.62
C PHE A 152 5.77 9.19 7.65
N PHE A 153 6.08 8.84 6.41
CA PHE A 153 5.08 8.41 5.42
C PHE A 153 4.40 7.09 5.80
N ARG A 154 5.13 6.15 6.42
CA ARG A 154 4.52 4.92 6.98
C ARG A 154 3.51 5.23 8.08
N ASP A 155 3.79 6.23 8.92
CA ASP A 155 2.84 6.69 9.93
C ASP A 155 1.59 7.33 9.27
N ILE A 156 1.79 8.13 8.23
CA ILE A 156 0.69 8.67 7.39
C ILE A 156 -0.18 7.53 6.84
N GLN A 157 0.42 6.50 6.25
CA GLN A 157 -0.29 5.35 5.70
C GLN A 157 -1.10 4.62 6.78
N LEU A 158 -0.49 4.39 7.95
CA LEU A 158 -1.14 3.72 9.07
C LEU A 158 -2.34 4.50 9.59
N LEU A 159 -2.20 5.82 9.79
CA LEU A 159 -3.29 6.68 10.27
C LEU A 159 -4.41 6.83 9.21
N THR A 160 -4.05 6.90 7.92
CA THR A 160 -5.01 6.91 6.80
C THR A 160 -5.82 5.62 6.78
N ARG A 161 -5.17 4.47 6.95
CA ARG A 161 -5.83 3.16 7.02
C ARG A 161 -6.69 3.03 8.28
N PHE A 162 -6.22 3.51 9.43
CA PHE A 162 -7.01 3.55 10.66
C PHE A 162 -8.30 4.39 10.50
N TYR A 163 -8.20 5.49 9.76
CA TYR A 163 -9.38 6.29 9.38
C TYR A 163 -10.35 5.53 8.46
N GLY A 164 -9.93 4.45 7.82
CA GLY A 164 -10.73 3.65 6.89
C GLY A 164 -10.53 4.03 5.41
N CYS A 165 -9.47 4.78 5.09
CA CYS A 165 -9.16 5.19 3.72
C CYS A 165 -7.91 4.45 3.20
N GLY A 166 -8.06 3.71 2.11
CA GLY A 166 -6.97 2.93 1.49
C GLY A 166 -6.30 3.61 0.31
N ILE A 167 -6.47 4.92 0.11
CA ILE A 167 -5.97 5.62 -1.10
C ILE A 167 -4.44 5.60 -1.26
N ILE A 168 -3.71 5.63 -0.15
CA ILE A 168 -2.25 5.54 -0.12
C ILE A 168 -1.79 4.24 0.53
N ASP A 169 -2.68 3.26 0.60
CA ASP A 169 -2.23 1.92 0.90
C ASP A 169 -1.17 1.59 -0.13
N ALA A 170 0.06 1.41 0.34
CA ALA A 170 1.04 0.83 -0.54
C ALA A 170 0.38 -0.39 -1.18
N PRO A 171 0.49 -0.61 -2.51
CA PRO A 171 0.32 -1.94 -3.04
C PRO A 171 1.17 -2.76 -2.10
N VAL A 172 0.59 -3.85 -1.54
CA VAL A 172 1.30 -4.68 -0.55
C VAL A 172 2.74 -4.69 -1.01
N ALA A 173 3.56 -3.82 -0.39
CA ALA A 173 4.87 -3.52 -0.92
C ALA A 173 5.50 -4.88 -1.05
N LYS A 174 5.91 -5.26 -2.25
CA LYS A 174 6.72 -6.46 -2.38
C LYS A 174 7.72 -6.30 -1.27
N PRO A 175 7.65 -7.09 -0.20
CA PRO A 175 8.49 -6.83 0.95
C PRO A 175 9.90 -6.77 0.40
N GLN A 176 10.56 -5.62 0.47
CA GLN A 176 11.93 -5.43 -0.03
C GLN A 176 12.92 -6.32 0.72
N SER A 177 12.41 -7.15 1.65
CA SER A 177 13.14 -8.16 2.41
C SER A 177 12.52 -9.56 2.32
N GLU A 178 11.47 -9.81 1.51
CA GLU A 178 11.04 -11.18 1.35
C GLU A 178 11.99 -11.91 0.41
N HIS A 179 12.48 -13.00 0.92
CA HIS A 179 13.30 -13.93 0.20
C HIS A 179 12.49 -14.49 -0.98
N LEU A 180 12.82 -14.06 -2.20
CA LEU A 180 12.15 -14.54 -3.40
C LEU A 180 12.61 -15.96 -3.74
N PHE A 181 11.67 -16.78 -4.11
CA PHE A 181 11.90 -18.13 -4.56
C PHE A 181 11.45 -18.27 -6.02
N TYR A 182 12.17 -19.08 -6.75
CA TYR A 182 12.01 -19.31 -8.17
C TYR A 182 11.74 -20.79 -8.44
N ILE A 183 10.92 -21.07 -9.44
CA ILE A 183 10.69 -22.41 -9.95
C ILE A 183 10.59 -22.38 -11.46
N HIS A 184 11.14 -23.35 -12.14
CA HIS A 184 11.03 -23.50 -13.58
C HIS A 184 10.92 -24.97 -13.97
N ALA A 185 10.27 -25.23 -15.10
CA ALA A 185 10.29 -26.55 -15.73
C ALA A 185 11.43 -26.60 -16.77
N THR A 186 12.10 -27.71 -16.83
CA THR A 186 13.21 -27.92 -17.78
C THR A 186 12.76 -28.38 -19.19
N ASP A 187 11.54 -28.90 -19.27
CA ASP A 187 10.98 -29.55 -20.46
C ASP A 187 9.87 -28.76 -21.16
N ARG A 188 9.46 -27.63 -20.56
CA ARG A 188 8.36 -26.78 -21.06
C ARG A 188 8.45 -25.33 -20.55
N PRO A 189 7.83 -24.38 -21.26
CA PRO A 189 7.75 -22.99 -20.75
C PRO A 189 6.85 -22.94 -19.49
N ALA A 190 7.46 -22.92 -18.31
CA ALA A 190 6.79 -22.68 -17.06
C ALA A 190 7.80 -22.10 -16.08
N GLU A 191 7.51 -20.91 -15.58
CA GLU A 191 8.38 -20.15 -14.68
C GLU A 191 7.55 -19.50 -13.60
N GLY A 192 7.94 -19.66 -12.36
CA GLY A 192 7.27 -19.08 -11.20
C GLY A 192 8.25 -18.26 -10.37
N ILE A 193 7.74 -17.15 -9.84
CA ILE A 193 8.39 -16.34 -8.83
C ILE A 193 7.38 -16.21 -7.69
N GLY A 194 7.83 -16.37 -6.45
CA GLY A 194 6.96 -16.23 -5.30
C GLY A 194 7.75 -16.01 -4.01
N TYR A 195 7.03 -15.76 -2.95
CA TYR A 195 7.58 -15.60 -1.61
C TYR A 195 6.66 -16.22 -0.56
N TYR A 196 7.21 -16.52 0.61
CA TYR A 196 6.44 -17.04 1.73
C TYR A 196 6.15 -15.93 2.73
N ASP A 197 4.88 -15.52 2.83
CA ASP A 197 4.42 -14.57 3.84
C ASP A 197 4.32 -15.25 5.21
N ARG A 198 5.25 -14.91 6.11
CA ARG A 198 5.30 -15.48 7.46
C ARG A 198 4.12 -15.05 8.34
N ASN A 199 3.47 -13.92 8.05
CA ASN A 199 2.35 -13.42 8.85
C ASN A 199 1.06 -14.19 8.52
N SER A 200 0.75 -14.33 7.24
CA SER A 200 -0.45 -15.08 6.79
C SER A 200 -0.21 -16.57 6.66
N LYS A 201 1.05 -17.02 6.67
CA LYS A 201 1.48 -18.39 6.37
C LYS A 201 1.08 -18.88 4.97
N HIS A 202 0.92 -17.94 4.03
CA HIS A 202 0.64 -18.23 2.63
C HIS A 202 1.89 -18.12 1.76
N PHE A 203 1.91 -18.86 0.66
CA PHE A 203 2.90 -18.65 -0.39
C PHE A 203 2.28 -17.77 -1.48
N VAL A 204 2.87 -16.62 -1.78
CA VAL A 204 2.34 -15.67 -2.76
C VAL A 204 3.03 -15.87 -4.11
N LEU A 205 2.25 -16.19 -5.14
CA LEU A 205 2.72 -16.16 -6.53
C LEU A 205 2.76 -14.71 -7.02
N VAL A 206 3.88 -14.30 -7.59
CA VAL A 206 4.08 -12.93 -8.08
C VAL A 206 3.58 -12.82 -9.52
N LYS A 207 2.98 -11.68 -9.88
CA LYS A 207 2.59 -11.31 -11.24
C LYS A 207 3.73 -11.62 -12.25
N GLY A 208 3.36 -12.14 -13.43
CA GLY A 208 4.31 -12.46 -14.49
C GLY A 208 4.76 -13.93 -14.51
N CYS A 209 4.32 -14.76 -13.55
CA CYS A 209 4.55 -16.21 -13.63
C CYS A 209 3.98 -16.77 -14.94
N ILE A 210 4.76 -17.64 -15.59
CA ILE A 210 4.37 -18.38 -16.80
C ILE A 210 3.89 -19.75 -16.40
N ILE A 211 2.64 -20.07 -16.74
CA ILE A 211 1.99 -21.32 -16.34
C ILE A 211 2.10 -22.35 -17.46
N ALA A 212 2.53 -23.56 -17.14
CA ALA A 212 2.64 -24.66 -18.12
C ALA A 212 1.33 -24.83 -18.90
N SER A 213 1.42 -24.92 -20.23
CA SER A 213 0.25 -25.13 -21.09
C SER A 213 -0.33 -26.53 -20.99
N GLN A 214 0.46 -27.50 -20.55
CA GLN A 214 0.07 -28.91 -20.43
C GLN A 214 0.21 -29.39 -18.99
N VAL A 215 -0.62 -30.36 -18.62
CA VAL A 215 -0.54 -31.09 -17.36
C VAL A 215 -0.10 -32.52 -17.60
N VAL A 216 0.62 -33.08 -16.62
CA VAL A 216 0.96 -34.52 -16.70
C VAL A 216 -0.24 -35.38 -16.27
N PRO A 217 -0.37 -36.65 -16.77
CA PRO A 217 -1.51 -37.52 -16.43
C PRO A 217 -1.68 -37.78 -14.93
N SER A 218 -0.60 -37.72 -14.16
CA SER A 218 -0.64 -37.92 -12.70
C SER A 218 -1.13 -36.71 -11.89
N PHE A 219 -1.36 -35.54 -12.53
CA PHE A 219 -1.82 -34.33 -11.85
C PHE A 219 -3.33 -34.40 -11.59
N LYS A 220 -3.73 -34.51 -10.32
CA LYS A 220 -5.13 -34.73 -9.93
C LYS A 220 -5.97 -33.44 -9.82
N SER A 221 -5.33 -32.27 -9.63
CA SER A 221 -6.03 -30.99 -9.37
C SER A 221 -6.31 -30.20 -10.65
N ILE A 222 -6.72 -30.87 -11.75
CA ILE A 222 -6.91 -30.25 -13.06
C ILE A 222 -8.00 -29.17 -13.02
N ALA A 223 -9.15 -29.46 -12.42
CA ALA A 223 -10.28 -28.53 -12.34
C ALA A 223 -9.93 -27.26 -11.54
N SER A 224 -9.31 -27.42 -10.37
CA SER A 224 -8.88 -26.28 -9.53
C SER A 224 -7.82 -25.43 -10.23
N ARG A 225 -6.90 -26.06 -10.97
CA ARG A 225 -5.90 -25.37 -11.77
C ARG A 225 -6.54 -24.59 -12.91
N GLN A 226 -7.54 -25.17 -13.59
CA GLN A 226 -8.24 -24.48 -14.68
C GLN A 226 -8.99 -23.26 -14.14
N SER A 227 -9.73 -23.39 -13.02
CA SER A 227 -10.39 -22.25 -12.38
C SER A 227 -9.40 -21.13 -12.01
N PHE A 228 -8.23 -21.49 -11.49
CA PHE A 228 -7.18 -20.53 -11.18
C PHE A 228 -6.69 -19.79 -12.44
N ILE A 229 -6.48 -20.52 -13.52
CA ILE A 229 -6.05 -19.95 -14.81
C ILE A 229 -7.12 -18.98 -15.35
N ASP A 230 -8.38 -19.39 -15.34
CA ASP A 230 -9.50 -18.61 -15.90
C ASP A 230 -9.71 -17.29 -15.10
N GLU A 231 -9.46 -17.32 -13.78
CA GLU A 231 -9.65 -16.18 -12.90
C GLU A 231 -8.46 -15.21 -12.88
N HIS A 232 -7.22 -15.74 -12.93
CA HIS A 232 -6.04 -14.93 -12.61
C HIS A 232 -5.06 -14.76 -13.77
N CYS A 233 -5.25 -15.45 -14.90
CA CYS A 233 -4.26 -15.47 -15.99
C CYS A 233 -4.83 -14.96 -17.31
N LYS A 234 -3.92 -14.46 -18.17
CA LYS A 234 -4.22 -14.12 -19.57
C LYS A 234 -3.22 -14.77 -20.52
N LYS A 235 -3.68 -15.09 -21.73
CA LYS A 235 -2.82 -15.60 -22.77
C LYS A 235 -2.14 -14.45 -23.50
N GLU A 236 -0.82 -14.36 -23.41
CA GLU A 236 0.01 -13.34 -24.04
C GLU A 236 1.16 -14.04 -24.78
N ASN A 237 1.38 -13.72 -26.06
CA ASN A 237 2.41 -14.31 -26.91
C ASN A 237 2.45 -15.85 -26.89
N GLY A 238 1.28 -16.49 -26.79
CA GLY A 238 1.16 -17.95 -26.74
C GLY A 238 1.37 -18.58 -25.37
N GLN A 239 1.78 -17.82 -24.36
CA GLN A 239 1.97 -18.25 -22.98
C GLN A 239 0.82 -17.82 -22.08
N MET A 240 0.56 -18.58 -21.01
CA MET A 240 -0.41 -18.22 -19.99
C MET A 240 0.29 -17.49 -18.85
N ILE A 241 0.00 -16.20 -18.67
CA ILE A 241 0.73 -15.30 -17.75
C ILE A 241 -0.18 -14.84 -16.63
N LEU A 242 0.31 -14.96 -15.38
CA LEU A 242 -0.36 -14.47 -14.16
C LEU A 242 -0.42 -12.94 -14.17
N GLN A 243 -1.62 -12.36 -13.98
CA GLN A 243 -1.87 -10.92 -14.15
C GLN A 243 -1.68 -10.09 -12.89
N HIS A 244 -1.73 -10.70 -11.70
CA HIS A 244 -1.55 -10.05 -10.40
C HIS A 244 -0.98 -11.05 -9.39
N ASP A 245 -0.54 -10.55 -8.25
CA ASP A 245 -0.04 -11.40 -7.16
C ASP A 245 -1.20 -12.18 -6.53
N VAL A 246 -1.01 -13.50 -6.30
CA VAL A 246 -2.07 -14.38 -5.76
C VAL A 246 -1.55 -15.17 -4.56
N PRO A 247 -2.18 -15.04 -3.38
CA PRO A 247 -1.85 -15.84 -2.22
C PRO A 247 -2.35 -17.28 -2.38
N MET A 248 -1.47 -18.22 -2.17
CA MET A 248 -1.72 -19.66 -2.23
C MET A 248 -1.62 -20.28 -0.83
N VAL A 249 -2.52 -21.19 -0.49
CA VAL A 249 -2.54 -21.84 0.82
C VAL A 249 -1.23 -22.58 1.14
N SER A 250 -0.52 -23.04 0.11
CA SER A 250 0.73 -23.77 0.30
C SER A 250 1.71 -23.61 -0.88
N PRO A 251 3.04 -23.70 -0.63
CA PRO A 251 4.05 -23.74 -1.67
C PRO A 251 3.86 -24.85 -2.70
N SER A 252 3.35 -26.01 -2.25
CA SER A 252 3.11 -27.16 -3.15
C SER A 252 1.88 -26.94 -4.04
N GLY A 253 0.85 -26.24 -3.57
CA GLY A 253 -0.26 -25.80 -4.40
C GLY A 253 0.22 -24.84 -5.47
N ALA A 254 1.02 -23.84 -5.08
CA ALA A 254 1.61 -22.86 -5.98
C ALA A 254 2.47 -23.52 -7.09
N SER A 255 3.40 -24.41 -6.71
CA SER A 255 4.24 -25.12 -7.68
C SER A 255 3.43 -26.03 -8.61
N GLY A 256 2.39 -26.69 -8.10
CA GLY A 256 1.49 -27.51 -8.91
C GLY A 256 0.73 -26.70 -9.97
N ILE A 257 0.28 -25.50 -9.64
CA ILE A 257 -0.35 -24.56 -10.60
C ILE A 257 0.63 -24.19 -11.71
N ILE A 258 1.84 -23.76 -11.36
CA ILE A 258 2.87 -23.35 -12.34
C ILE A 258 3.29 -24.50 -13.25
N LEU A 259 3.68 -25.63 -12.64
CA LEU A 259 4.31 -26.73 -13.37
C LEU A 259 3.33 -27.69 -14.06
N GLY A 260 2.05 -27.74 -13.63
CA GLY A 260 1.06 -28.70 -14.15
C GLY A 260 1.41 -30.14 -13.80
N ARG A 261 2.13 -30.38 -12.70
CA ARG A 261 2.52 -31.70 -12.19
C ARG A 261 2.47 -31.74 -10.67
N PRO A 262 2.36 -32.93 -10.04
CA PRO A 262 2.60 -33.07 -8.62
C PRO A 262 4.00 -32.52 -8.27
N SER A 263 4.10 -31.75 -7.19
CA SER A 263 5.31 -31.03 -6.82
C SER A 263 5.39 -30.89 -5.31
N ASN A 264 6.60 -31.08 -4.75
CA ASN A 264 6.89 -30.70 -3.38
C ASN A 264 7.42 -29.26 -3.37
N GLY A 265 6.53 -28.28 -3.17
CA GLY A 265 6.92 -26.86 -3.23
C GLY A 265 7.99 -26.47 -2.22
N TRP A 266 8.13 -27.18 -1.08
CA TRP A 266 9.19 -26.91 -0.12
C TRP A 266 10.59 -27.27 -0.64
N ASP A 267 10.69 -28.19 -1.61
CA ASP A 267 11.93 -28.62 -2.25
C ASP A 267 12.13 -27.97 -3.62
N ASP A 268 11.05 -27.75 -4.37
CA ASP A 268 11.10 -27.29 -5.77
C ASP A 268 11.30 -25.78 -5.86
N TRP A 269 10.76 -24.98 -4.93
CA TRP A 269 11.05 -23.55 -4.85
C TRP A 269 12.44 -23.30 -4.29
N LYS A 270 13.27 -22.54 -5.02
CA LYS A 270 14.64 -22.20 -4.64
C LYS A 270 14.87 -20.71 -4.71
N ASP A 271 15.67 -20.18 -3.78
CA ASP A 271 16.12 -18.80 -3.84
C ASP A 271 17.18 -18.56 -4.95
N ALA A 272 17.65 -17.32 -5.06
CA ALA A 272 18.66 -16.93 -6.04
C ALA A 272 20.01 -17.68 -5.87
N ASP A 273 20.29 -18.14 -4.64
CA ASP A 273 21.51 -18.90 -4.31
C ASP A 273 21.29 -20.42 -4.46
N GLY A 274 20.09 -20.87 -4.86
CA GLY A 274 19.73 -22.28 -5.06
C GLY A 274 19.30 -23.01 -3.78
N ASN A 275 19.14 -22.30 -2.66
CA ASN A 275 18.66 -22.91 -1.42
C ASN A 275 17.16 -23.21 -1.52
N LYS A 276 16.75 -24.37 -1.02
CA LYS A 276 15.34 -24.77 -1.01
C LYS A 276 14.53 -23.94 -0.01
N LEU A 277 13.28 -23.64 -0.34
CA LEU A 277 12.34 -22.95 0.55
C LEU A 277 12.28 -23.61 1.94
N GLY A 278 12.23 -24.94 2.00
CA GLY A 278 12.17 -25.69 3.26
C GLY A 278 13.42 -25.59 4.13
N ASN A 279 14.55 -25.11 3.59
CA ASN A 279 15.78 -24.86 4.35
C ASN A 279 15.87 -23.41 4.84
N VAL A 280 15.17 -22.49 4.18
CA VAL A 280 15.21 -21.05 4.46
C VAL A 280 14.06 -20.61 5.38
N ILE A 281 12.91 -21.26 5.24
CA ILE A 281 11.70 -20.96 5.99
C ILE A 281 11.41 -22.10 6.98
N GLU A 282 11.45 -21.80 8.26
CA GLU A 282 10.97 -22.73 9.29
C GLU A 282 9.44 -22.93 9.17
N ARG A 283 8.97 -24.18 9.24
CA ARG A 283 7.57 -24.57 9.09
C ARG A 283 6.72 -24.22 10.32
#